data_13fe98cf8fd4d1a88447ed665147c89f
#
_entry.id   13fe98cf8fd4d1a88447ed665147c89f
#
_cell.length_a   1.000
_cell.length_b   1.000
_cell.length_c   1.000
_cell.angle_alpha   90.00
_cell.angle_beta   90.00
_cell.angle_gamma   90.00
#
_symmetry.space_group_name_H-M   'P 1'
#
loop_
_entity.id
_entity.type
_entity.pdbx_description
1 polymer ?
#
loop_
_entity_poly.entity_id
_entity_poly.type
_entity_poly.pdbx_seq_one_letter_code
_entity_poly.pdbx_strand_id
1 'polypeptide(L)'
;MKRLALSASIGMSLMGCAAEPVQLQHNRSYILEWIGERPLMDYSHLTITLGDDGRAYGNGGCNHWFAPYTQEGHRLSFGKIGSTRKLCAPAVMEQETRFLQALEKVERWDISPIEQIRFWPAQGKPLRWWLEEG
;
A
#
# COMPACT_ATOMS: atom_id res chain seq x y z
N MET A 1 8.78 18.85 -68.42
CA MET A 1 9.59 18.24 -67.35
C MET A 1 8.92 18.48 -66.03
N LYS A 2 8.38 17.44 -65.47
CA LYS A 2 7.76 17.50 -64.11
C LYS A 2 8.79 17.23 -63.08
N ARG A 3 9.08 18.19 -62.21
CA ARG A 3 9.93 17.96 -61.04
C ARG A 3 9.03 17.47 -59.91
N LEU A 4 9.23 16.25 -59.51
CA LEU A 4 8.62 15.71 -58.30
C LEU A 4 9.40 16.24 -57.10
N ALA A 5 8.80 17.12 -56.33
CA ALA A 5 9.32 17.52 -55.02
C ALA A 5 8.93 16.42 -54.03
N LEU A 6 9.90 15.62 -53.61
CA LEU A 6 9.71 14.73 -52.47
C LEU A 6 9.82 15.58 -51.20
N SER A 7 8.72 15.89 -50.62
CA SER A 7 8.71 16.41 -49.25
C SER A 7 8.79 15.26 -48.27
N ALA A 8 9.99 15.04 -47.79
CA ALA A 8 10.18 14.11 -46.69
C ALA A 8 9.68 14.79 -45.41
N SER A 9 8.47 14.43 -44.97
CA SER A 9 8.01 14.81 -43.64
C SER A 9 8.70 13.90 -42.62
N ILE A 10 9.69 14.47 -41.94
CA ILE A 10 10.32 13.80 -40.79
C ILE A 10 9.31 13.89 -39.64
N GLY A 11 8.62 12.79 -39.41
CA GLY A 11 7.78 12.64 -38.24
C GLY A 11 8.68 12.54 -37.00
N MET A 12 8.78 13.62 -36.25
CA MET A 12 9.42 13.60 -34.93
C MET A 12 8.48 12.90 -33.97
N SER A 13 8.68 11.60 -33.76
CA SER A 13 8.04 10.89 -32.67
C SER A 13 8.72 11.31 -31.38
N LEU A 14 8.05 12.19 -30.62
CA LEU A 14 8.43 12.49 -29.25
C LEU A 14 8.11 11.26 -28.41
N MET A 15 9.11 10.41 -28.20
CA MET A 15 9.04 9.41 -27.16
C MET A 15 9.20 10.12 -25.83
N GLY A 16 8.08 10.59 -25.25
CA GLY A 16 8.08 11.04 -23.88
C GLY A 16 8.39 9.85 -22.97
N CYS A 17 9.47 9.92 -22.20
CA CYS A 17 9.67 9.02 -21.07
C CYS A 17 8.61 9.33 -20.03
N ALA A 18 7.42 8.71 -20.16
CA ALA A 18 6.46 8.71 -19.09
C ALA A 18 7.04 7.81 -18.00
N ALA A 19 7.36 8.38 -16.83
CA ALA A 19 7.69 7.59 -15.66
C ALA A 19 6.51 6.64 -15.38
N GLU A 20 6.79 5.36 -15.13
CA GLU A 20 5.75 4.43 -14.76
C GLU A 20 5.06 4.91 -13.48
N PRO A 21 3.71 4.90 -13.43
CA PRO A 21 3.02 5.30 -12.22
C PRO A 21 3.37 4.34 -11.08
N VAL A 22 3.54 4.91 -9.87
CA VAL A 22 3.72 4.11 -8.67
C VAL A 22 2.50 3.22 -8.50
N GLN A 23 2.72 1.95 -8.24
CA GLN A 23 1.66 0.97 -8.03
C GLN A 23 1.88 0.21 -6.74
N LEU A 24 0.80 -0.34 -6.22
CA LEU A 24 0.86 -1.26 -5.08
C LEU A 24 1.57 -2.54 -5.52
N GLN A 25 2.71 -2.81 -4.90
CA GLN A 25 3.56 -3.95 -5.25
C GLN A 25 3.25 -5.15 -4.37
N HIS A 26 3.19 -6.33 -5.00
CA HIS A 26 3.03 -7.58 -4.28
C HIS A 26 4.40 -8.16 -3.89
N ASN A 27 4.42 -8.96 -2.84
CA ASN A 27 5.63 -9.61 -2.32
C ASN A 27 6.70 -8.60 -1.84
N ARG A 28 6.29 -7.38 -1.54
CA ARG A 28 7.14 -6.32 -0.99
C ARG A 28 6.58 -5.88 0.34
N SER A 29 7.46 -5.59 1.28
CA SER A 29 7.07 -5.08 2.59
C SER A 29 6.82 -3.58 2.55
N TYR A 30 5.70 -3.15 3.13
CA TYR A 30 5.38 -1.75 3.37
C TYR A 30 5.40 -1.48 4.86
N ILE A 31 5.89 -0.31 5.24
CA ILE A 31 5.94 0.12 6.63
C ILE A 31 4.85 1.14 6.90
N LEU A 32 4.14 0.97 7.99
CA LEU A 32 3.04 1.84 8.39
C LEU A 32 3.56 3.11 9.06
N GLU A 33 2.96 4.25 8.72
CA GLU A 33 3.30 5.55 9.30
C GLU A 33 2.13 6.13 10.11
N TRP A 34 0.89 5.93 9.64
CA TRP A 34 -0.31 6.48 10.27
C TRP A 34 -1.43 5.46 10.35
N ILE A 35 -2.12 5.44 11.48
CA ILE A 35 -3.38 4.73 11.66
C ILE A 35 -4.48 5.79 11.78
N GLY A 36 -5.19 6.04 10.66
CA GLY A 36 -6.22 7.08 10.65
C GLY A 36 -5.65 8.46 10.96
N GLU A 37 -6.08 9.06 12.05
CA GLU A 37 -5.67 10.41 12.47
C GLU A 37 -4.44 10.42 13.39
N ARG A 38 -3.90 9.26 13.72
CA ARG A 38 -2.83 9.14 14.71
C ARG A 38 -1.55 8.57 14.09
N PRO A 39 -0.40 9.22 14.29
CA PRO A 39 0.87 8.62 13.94
C PRO A 39 1.17 7.42 14.84
N LEU A 40 2.07 6.57 14.41
CA LEU A 40 2.54 5.47 15.24
C LEU A 40 3.39 6.00 16.39
N MET A 41 3.42 5.24 17.48
CA MET A 41 4.38 5.45 18.56
C MET A 41 5.80 5.35 18.02
N ASP A 42 6.72 6.11 18.61
CA ASP A 42 8.14 6.06 18.26
C ASP A 42 8.67 4.62 18.38
N TYR A 43 9.58 4.26 17.47
CA TYR A 43 10.20 2.93 17.40
C TYR A 43 9.23 1.79 17.06
N SER A 44 8.02 2.10 16.64
CA SER A 44 7.09 1.08 16.16
C SER A 44 7.47 0.63 14.76
N HIS A 45 7.31 -0.67 14.50
CA HIS A 45 7.58 -1.26 13.19
C HIS A 45 6.40 -2.16 12.81
N LEU A 46 5.36 -1.56 12.21
CA LEU A 46 4.20 -2.26 11.72
C LEU A 46 4.30 -2.39 10.21
N THR A 47 4.12 -3.58 9.70
CA THR A 47 4.36 -3.88 8.29
C THR A 47 3.21 -4.65 7.66
N ILE A 48 3.16 -4.58 6.32
CA ILE A 48 2.31 -5.43 5.51
C ILE A 48 3.06 -5.88 4.26
N THR A 49 2.87 -7.13 3.91
CA THR A 49 3.24 -7.69 2.61
C THR A 49 1.99 -8.31 2.01
N LEU A 50 1.65 -7.90 0.79
CA LEU A 50 0.57 -8.53 0.03
C LEU A 50 1.20 -9.61 -0.84
N GLY A 51 1.02 -10.86 -0.48
CA GLY A 51 1.51 -11.98 -1.27
C GLY A 51 0.68 -12.14 -2.55
N ASP A 52 1.28 -12.60 -3.61
CA ASP A 52 0.58 -12.87 -4.88
C ASP A 52 -0.31 -14.12 -4.83
N ASP A 53 -0.25 -14.85 -3.71
CA ASP A 53 -1.11 -16.02 -3.41
C ASP A 53 -2.44 -15.64 -2.74
N GLY A 54 -2.76 -14.34 -2.61
CA GLY A 54 -3.98 -13.87 -1.96
C GLY A 54 -3.89 -13.80 -0.44
N ARG A 55 -2.68 -13.87 0.14
CA ARG A 55 -2.46 -13.76 1.58
C ARG A 55 -1.65 -12.53 1.92
N ALA A 56 -2.12 -11.79 2.92
CA ALA A 56 -1.40 -10.66 3.49
C ALA A 56 -0.84 -11.08 4.86
N TYR A 57 0.28 -10.49 5.22
CA TYR A 57 0.93 -10.77 6.50
C TYR A 57 1.88 -9.64 6.88
N GLY A 58 2.28 -9.62 8.12
CA GLY A 58 3.25 -8.66 8.60
C GLY A 58 3.38 -8.63 10.11
N ASN A 59 4.00 -7.57 10.61
CA ASN A 59 4.19 -7.32 12.03
C ASN A 59 3.14 -6.29 12.49
N GLY A 60 2.45 -6.58 13.59
CA GLY A 60 1.46 -5.69 14.18
C GLY A 60 2.00 -4.77 15.29
N GLY A 61 3.27 -4.86 15.56
CA GLY A 61 3.94 -4.15 16.65
C GLY A 61 4.39 -5.10 17.77
N CYS A 62 3.51 -5.94 18.24
CA CYS A 62 3.81 -7.01 19.20
C CYS A 62 3.77 -8.36 18.52
N ASN A 63 2.70 -8.63 17.79
CA ASN A 63 2.42 -9.93 17.20
C ASN A 63 2.60 -9.92 15.69
N HIS A 64 2.91 -11.08 15.16
CA HIS A 64 2.79 -11.37 13.74
C HIS A 64 1.31 -11.54 13.39
N TRP A 65 0.87 -10.95 12.27
CA TRP A 65 -0.51 -11.04 11.82
C TRP A 65 -0.58 -11.58 10.38
N PHE A 66 -1.73 -12.11 10.01
CA PHE A 66 -1.98 -12.65 8.68
C PHE A 66 -3.47 -12.62 8.37
N ALA A 67 -3.82 -12.49 7.09
CA ALA A 67 -5.21 -12.50 6.63
C ALA A 67 -5.27 -12.83 5.14
N PRO A 68 -6.36 -13.42 4.66
CA PRO A 68 -6.62 -13.42 3.23
C PRO A 68 -6.97 -12.00 2.79
N TYR A 69 -6.68 -11.66 1.55
CA TYR A 69 -7.07 -10.38 0.99
C TYR A 69 -7.57 -10.55 -0.44
N THR A 70 -8.34 -9.57 -0.89
CA THR A 70 -8.83 -9.47 -2.26
C THR A 70 -8.48 -8.10 -2.80
N GLN A 71 -7.93 -8.05 -4.01
CA GLN A 71 -7.62 -6.81 -4.70
C GLN A 71 -8.13 -6.89 -6.13
N GLU A 72 -8.96 -5.93 -6.52
CA GLU A 72 -9.42 -5.74 -7.90
C GLU A 72 -9.34 -4.25 -8.24
N GLY A 73 -8.36 -3.88 -9.07
CA GLY A 73 -8.11 -2.46 -9.33
C GLY A 73 -7.79 -1.73 -8.03
N HIS A 74 -8.56 -0.68 -7.70
CA HIS A 74 -8.39 0.07 -6.45
C HIS A 74 -9.22 -0.48 -5.28
N ARG A 75 -9.99 -1.54 -5.49
CA ARG A 75 -10.68 -2.22 -4.39
C ARG A 75 -9.69 -3.11 -3.65
N LEU A 76 -9.74 -3.06 -2.35
CA LEU A 76 -8.89 -3.84 -1.47
C LEU A 76 -9.67 -4.17 -0.20
N SER A 77 -9.70 -5.43 0.17
CA SER A 77 -10.35 -5.84 1.41
C SER A 77 -9.59 -7.01 2.04
N PHE A 78 -9.68 -7.10 3.36
CA PHE A 78 -9.05 -8.15 4.14
C PHE A 78 -10.13 -9.03 4.75
N GLY A 79 -9.93 -10.34 4.69
CA GLY A 79 -10.78 -11.29 5.38
C GLY A 79 -10.42 -11.39 6.86
N LYS A 80 -10.81 -12.50 7.48
CA LYS A 80 -10.57 -12.70 8.92
C LYS A 80 -9.08 -12.61 9.26
N ILE A 81 -8.73 -11.69 10.16
CA ILE A 81 -7.34 -11.47 10.59
C ILE A 81 -7.02 -12.39 11.76
N GLY A 82 -5.92 -13.12 11.61
CA GLY A 82 -5.31 -13.89 12.69
C GLY A 82 -4.01 -13.26 13.16
N SER A 83 -3.59 -13.59 14.36
CA SER A 83 -2.31 -13.14 14.89
C SER A 83 -1.75 -14.12 15.92
N THR A 84 -0.45 -14.05 16.15
CA THR A 84 0.15 -14.69 17.33
C THR A 84 -0.34 -13.98 18.60
N ARG A 85 -0.11 -14.55 19.77
CA ARG A 85 -0.70 -14.08 21.02
C ARG A 85 0.36 -13.80 22.10
N LYS A 86 1.37 -13.03 21.74
CA LYS A 86 2.29 -12.49 22.73
C LYS A 86 1.64 -11.35 23.49
N LEU A 87 2.08 -11.14 24.73
CA LEU A 87 1.70 -9.99 25.52
C LEU A 87 2.88 -9.02 25.57
N CYS A 88 2.65 -7.80 25.12
CA CYS A 88 3.58 -6.69 25.18
C CYS A 88 3.05 -5.62 26.14
N ALA A 89 3.76 -4.50 26.26
CA ALA A 89 3.29 -3.37 27.07
C ALA A 89 1.90 -2.92 26.62
N PRO A 90 1.04 -2.44 27.57
CA PRO A 90 -0.34 -2.07 27.23
C PRO A 90 -0.50 -1.09 26.06
N ALA A 91 0.39 -0.08 25.96
CA ALA A 91 0.34 0.88 24.87
C ALA A 91 0.62 0.23 23.49
N VAL A 92 1.55 -0.74 23.44
CA VAL A 92 1.86 -1.49 22.24
C VAL A 92 0.68 -2.36 21.82
N MET A 93 0.04 -3.02 22.78
CA MET A 93 -1.15 -3.85 22.53
C MET A 93 -2.34 -3.02 22.06
N GLU A 94 -2.54 -1.85 22.62
CA GLU A 94 -3.59 -0.93 22.17
C GLU A 94 -3.36 -0.48 20.72
N GLN A 95 -2.15 -0.12 20.37
CA GLN A 95 -1.82 0.27 19.01
C GLN A 95 -2.02 -0.87 18.03
N GLU A 96 -1.58 -2.08 18.37
CA GLU A 96 -1.78 -3.28 17.54
C GLU A 96 -3.27 -3.56 17.32
N THR A 97 -4.08 -3.45 18.37
CA THR A 97 -5.54 -3.63 18.27
C THR A 97 -6.16 -2.61 17.32
N ARG A 98 -5.79 -1.33 17.44
CA ARG A 98 -6.27 -0.28 16.53
C ARG A 98 -5.86 -0.55 15.08
N PHE A 99 -4.64 -1.02 14.88
CA PHE A 99 -4.12 -1.36 13.56
C PHE A 99 -4.92 -2.49 12.92
N LEU A 100 -5.09 -3.61 13.63
CA LEU A 100 -5.82 -4.77 13.11
C LEU A 100 -7.30 -4.44 12.86
N GLN A 101 -7.93 -3.64 13.72
CA GLN A 101 -9.30 -3.15 13.50
C GLN A 101 -9.39 -2.26 12.27
N ALA A 102 -8.40 -1.41 12.04
CA ALA A 102 -8.36 -0.56 10.85
C ALA A 102 -8.21 -1.39 9.57
N LEU A 103 -7.39 -2.44 9.59
CA LEU A 103 -7.27 -3.36 8.45
C LEU A 103 -8.60 -4.01 8.08
N GLU A 104 -9.39 -4.42 9.07
CA GLU A 104 -10.71 -5.03 8.84
C GLU A 104 -11.68 -4.10 8.10
N LYS A 105 -11.48 -2.80 8.19
CA LYS A 105 -12.36 -1.78 7.60
C LYS A 105 -11.92 -1.30 6.22
N VAL A 106 -10.78 -1.74 5.73
CA VAL A 106 -10.25 -1.29 4.42
C VAL A 106 -11.17 -1.75 3.29
N GLU A 107 -11.50 -0.83 2.39
CA GLU A 107 -12.32 -1.09 1.20
C GLU A 107 -11.63 -0.74 -0.11
N ARG A 108 -10.65 0.16 -0.07
CA ARG A 108 -9.93 0.60 -1.27
C ARG A 108 -8.55 1.11 -0.94
N TRP A 109 -7.73 1.23 -1.96
CA TRP A 109 -6.40 1.83 -1.85
C TRP A 109 -6.21 2.90 -2.92
N ASP A 110 -5.33 3.83 -2.66
CA ASP A 110 -4.85 4.80 -3.63
C ASP A 110 -3.41 5.21 -3.30
N ILE A 111 -2.89 6.13 -4.09
CA ILE A 111 -1.55 6.68 -3.91
C ILE A 111 -1.69 8.19 -3.72
N SER A 112 -1.03 8.73 -2.69
CA SER A 112 -1.03 10.16 -2.40
C SER A 112 -0.14 10.92 -3.39
N PRO A 113 -0.26 12.27 -3.46
CA PRO A 113 0.63 13.10 -4.28
C PRO A 113 2.11 12.95 -3.96
N ILE A 114 2.47 12.48 -2.77
CA ILE A 114 3.85 12.20 -2.35
C ILE A 114 4.22 10.72 -2.48
N GLU A 115 3.43 9.97 -3.27
CA GLU A 115 3.66 8.55 -3.57
C GLU A 115 3.54 7.62 -2.35
N GLN A 116 2.80 8.04 -1.33
CA GLN A 116 2.47 7.21 -0.19
C GLN A 116 1.25 6.34 -0.50
N ILE A 117 1.31 5.07 -0.18
CA ILE A 117 0.16 4.16 -0.34
C ILE A 117 -0.81 4.43 0.80
N ARG A 118 -2.11 4.54 0.46
CA ARG A 118 -3.18 4.74 1.45
C ARG A 118 -4.21 3.64 1.33
N PHE A 119 -4.56 3.04 2.46
CA PHE A 119 -5.66 2.09 2.56
C PHE A 119 -6.83 2.77 3.25
N TRP A 120 -7.94 2.90 2.55
CA TRP A 120 -9.08 3.68 3.00
C TRP A 120 -10.21 2.81 3.52
N PRO A 121 -10.80 3.17 4.68
CA PRO A 121 -12.10 2.64 5.10
C PRO A 121 -13.23 3.33 4.31
N ALA A 122 -14.47 2.84 4.49
CA ALA A 122 -15.65 3.52 3.93
C ALA A 122 -15.78 4.94 4.43
N GLN A 123 -15.46 5.15 5.72
CA GLN A 123 -15.50 6.46 6.38
C GLN A 123 -14.30 6.62 7.29
N GLY A 124 -13.69 7.80 7.24
CA GLY A 124 -12.55 8.13 8.08
C GLY A 124 -11.25 8.26 7.30
N LYS A 125 -10.16 8.38 8.05
CA LYS A 125 -8.81 8.57 7.51
C LYS A 125 -8.14 7.24 7.21
N PRO A 126 -7.18 7.20 6.25
CA PRO A 126 -6.57 5.96 5.82
C PRO A 126 -5.45 5.49 6.72
N LEU A 127 -5.08 4.23 6.54
CA LEU A 127 -3.76 3.72 6.89
C LEU A 127 -2.77 4.21 5.83
N ARG A 128 -1.62 4.73 6.24
CA ARG A 128 -0.60 5.28 5.33
C ARG A 128 0.68 4.48 5.41
N TRP A 129 1.19 4.10 4.24
CA TRP A 129 2.28 3.16 4.10
C TRP A 129 3.37 3.69 3.19
N TRP A 130 4.62 3.38 3.54
CA TRP A 130 5.77 3.56 2.66
C TRP A 130 6.33 2.20 2.25
N LEU A 131 6.82 2.10 1.03
CA LEU A 131 7.56 0.92 0.63
C LEU A 131 8.82 0.84 1.50
N GLU A 132 9.02 -0.31 2.14
CA GLU A 132 10.23 -0.55 2.92
C GLU A 132 11.39 -0.83 1.98
N GLU A 133 12.41 0.03 2.04
CA GLU A 133 13.64 -0.18 1.28
C GLU A 133 14.53 -1.13 2.08
N GLY A 134 14.83 -2.25 1.46
CA GLY A 134 15.69 -3.26 2.05
C GLY A 134 17.04 -3.34 1.38
#